data_5b64b81139d6ec907f88e7df2587554f
#
_entry.id   5b64b81139d6ec907f88e7df2587554f
#
_cell.length_a   1.000
_cell.length_b   1.000
_cell.length_c   1.000
_cell.angle_alpha   90.00
_cell.angle_beta   90.00
_cell.angle_gamma   90.00
#
_symmetry.space_group_name_H-M   'P 1'
#
loop_
_entity.id
_entity.type
_entity.pdbx_description
1 polymer ?
#
loop_
_entity_poly.entity_id
_entity_poly.type
_entity_poly.pdbx_seq_one_letter_code
_entity_poly.pdbx_strand_id
1 'polypeptide(L)'
;YVINLSVKLAIVMLLFVINLRFMIPNGENTAIKSDLNILFVIDKSVSMKALDYNGSEERFEGVVNDSCSIVDELSGCKFSIITFGDEAQRVIPFTTDSDMVQAELKSIALEDDYYAGGSSMNLARDTLEKTLKEESKRQNGNAKFVVFFLSDGEITKEGETLETFSDIKQYVTNGAVLGYGTSTGGKMVSSLYTDTPDSPNYYINYYDDNYNRVTAISKLDEKNLKQI
;
A
#
# COMPACT_ATOMS: atom_id res chain seq x y z
N TYR A 1 -31.23 25.98 -48.24
CA TYR A 1 -31.39 24.81 -47.34
C TYR A 1 -30.10 23.98 -47.28
N VAL A 2 -29.41 23.74 -48.39
CA VAL A 2 -28.17 22.97 -48.51
C VAL A 2 -27.00 23.64 -47.78
N ILE A 3 -26.86 24.98 -47.88
CA ILE A 3 -25.78 25.74 -47.20
C ILE A 3 -25.96 25.62 -45.67
N ASN A 4 -27.20 25.63 -45.18
CA ASN A 4 -27.49 25.51 -43.76
C ASN A 4 -27.14 24.10 -43.19
N LEU A 5 -27.27 23.07 -43.99
CA LEU A 5 -26.92 21.69 -43.62
C LEU A 5 -25.41 21.51 -43.58
N SER A 6 -24.70 22.07 -44.61
CA SER A 6 -23.21 22.00 -44.65
C SER A 6 -22.54 22.72 -43.49
N VAL A 7 -23.11 23.88 -43.10
CA VAL A 7 -22.61 24.64 -41.92
C VAL A 7 -22.85 23.88 -40.65
N LYS A 8 -23.98 23.24 -40.46
CA LYS A 8 -24.28 22.38 -39.30
C LYS A 8 -23.36 21.20 -39.21
N LEU A 9 -23.09 20.56 -40.35
CA LEU A 9 -22.16 19.42 -40.43
C LEU A 9 -20.72 19.83 -40.07
N ALA A 10 -20.29 21.00 -40.59
CA ALA A 10 -18.97 21.56 -40.27
C ALA A 10 -18.82 21.89 -38.75
N ILE A 11 -19.87 22.43 -38.12
CA ILE A 11 -19.86 22.70 -36.68
C ILE A 11 -19.77 21.39 -35.85
N VAL A 12 -20.52 20.37 -36.22
CA VAL A 12 -20.47 19.05 -35.56
C VAL A 12 -19.08 18.42 -35.72
N MET A 13 -18.49 18.53 -36.89
CA MET A 13 -17.13 18.03 -37.17
C MET A 13 -16.07 18.80 -36.37
N LEU A 14 -16.22 20.12 -36.26
CA LEU A 14 -15.34 20.97 -35.45
C LEU A 14 -15.45 20.62 -33.97
N LEU A 15 -16.67 20.43 -33.45
CA LEU A 15 -16.89 20.01 -32.06
C LEU A 15 -16.32 18.61 -31.80
N PHE A 16 -16.41 17.70 -32.76
CA PHE A 16 -15.81 16.38 -32.67
C PHE A 16 -14.25 16.47 -32.59
N VAL A 17 -13.63 17.31 -33.44
CA VAL A 17 -12.18 17.52 -33.44
C VAL A 17 -11.70 18.18 -32.14
N ILE A 18 -12.47 19.13 -31.58
CA ILE A 18 -12.16 19.79 -30.29
C ILE A 18 -12.26 18.80 -29.11
N ASN A 19 -13.20 17.84 -29.20
CA ASN A 19 -13.32 16.78 -28.20
C ASN A 19 -12.27 15.65 -28.34
N LEU A 20 -11.64 15.51 -29.53
CA LEU A 20 -10.45 14.69 -29.69
C LEU A 20 -9.29 15.41 -28.99
N ARG A 21 -9.09 15.12 -27.71
CA ARG A 21 -7.88 15.51 -26.99
C ARG A 21 -6.71 14.78 -27.63
N PHE A 22 -6.12 15.38 -28.66
CA PHE A 22 -4.84 14.93 -29.19
C PHE A 22 -3.80 15.14 -28.10
N MET A 23 -3.53 14.12 -27.27
CA MET A 23 -2.30 14.05 -26.52
C MET A 23 -1.18 13.81 -27.55
N ILE A 24 -0.50 14.86 -27.94
CA ILE A 24 0.78 14.75 -28.64
C ILE A 24 1.77 14.27 -27.56
N PRO A 25 2.29 13.04 -27.60
CA PRO A 25 3.37 12.68 -26.72
C PRO A 25 4.55 13.54 -27.15
N ASN A 26 4.87 14.57 -26.35
CA ASN A 26 6.14 15.26 -26.49
C ASN A 26 7.20 14.24 -26.06
N GLY A 27 7.76 13.56 -27.06
CA GLY A 27 8.83 12.60 -26.90
C GLY A 27 10.15 13.30 -26.64
N GLU A 28 10.30 13.82 -25.47
CA GLU A 28 11.54 13.92 -24.73
C GLU A 28 11.13 13.73 -23.28
N ASN A 29 11.16 12.49 -22.80
CA ASN A 29 11.29 12.20 -21.39
C ASN A 29 12.68 12.69 -20.95
N THR A 30 12.86 14.00 -20.87
CA THR A 30 13.79 14.55 -19.90
C THR A 30 13.21 14.07 -18.57
N ALA A 31 13.82 13.02 -18.00
CA ALA A 31 13.54 12.60 -16.65
C ALA A 31 13.65 13.85 -15.79
N ILE A 32 12.52 14.48 -15.51
CA ILE A 32 12.44 15.53 -14.49
C ILE A 32 12.83 14.77 -13.24
N LYS A 33 14.09 14.97 -12.82
CA LYS A 33 14.61 14.40 -11.59
C LYS A 33 13.71 14.95 -10.50
N SER A 34 12.66 14.20 -10.17
CA SER A 34 11.68 14.65 -9.19
C SER A 34 12.37 14.71 -7.84
N ASP A 35 12.34 15.87 -7.17
CA ASP A 35 12.82 16.04 -5.81
C ASP A 35 11.92 15.35 -4.78
N LEU A 36 10.92 14.57 -5.26
CA LEU A 36 10.01 13.83 -4.40
C LEU A 36 10.68 12.57 -3.85
N ASN A 37 10.47 12.37 -2.57
CA ASN A 37 10.85 11.16 -1.86
C ASN A 37 9.57 10.39 -1.53
N ILE A 38 9.38 9.26 -2.19
CA ILE A 38 8.22 8.37 -2.02
C ILE A 38 8.57 7.34 -0.96
N LEU A 39 7.74 7.20 0.05
CA LEU A 39 7.94 6.26 1.14
C LEU A 39 6.73 5.33 1.26
N PHE A 40 6.97 4.05 1.04
CA PHE A 40 5.99 3.00 1.32
C PHE A 40 6.14 2.53 2.76
N VAL A 41 5.03 2.45 3.48
CA VAL A 41 4.92 1.85 4.82
C VAL A 41 3.97 0.67 4.69
N ILE A 42 4.51 -0.54 4.69
CA ILE A 42 3.83 -1.76 4.27
C ILE A 42 3.63 -2.69 5.45
N ASP A 43 2.40 -3.04 5.70
CA ASP A 43 2.01 -4.08 6.63
C ASP A 43 2.37 -5.46 6.07
N LYS A 44 3.19 -6.20 6.82
CA LYS A 44 3.54 -7.59 6.51
C LYS A 44 3.02 -8.58 7.55
N SER A 45 2.10 -8.15 8.39
CA SER A 45 1.50 -8.98 9.44
C SER A 45 0.71 -10.15 8.86
N VAL A 46 0.41 -11.11 9.71
CA VAL A 46 -0.32 -12.34 9.34
C VAL A 46 -1.70 -12.05 8.75
N SER A 47 -2.35 -10.97 9.18
CA SER A 47 -3.66 -10.57 8.68
C SER A 47 -3.68 -10.25 7.18
N MET A 48 -2.53 -9.87 6.62
CA MET A 48 -2.37 -9.61 5.19
C MET A 48 -2.41 -10.87 4.31
N LYS A 49 -2.42 -12.10 4.92
CA LYS A 49 -2.70 -13.39 4.24
C LYS A 49 -4.20 -13.65 4.05
N ALA A 50 -5.07 -12.75 4.45
CA ALA A 50 -6.51 -12.95 4.33
C ALA A 50 -6.95 -12.94 2.87
N LEU A 51 -7.88 -13.86 2.52
CA LEU A 51 -8.37 -14.10 1.17
C LEU A 51 -9.67 -13.32 0.93
N ASP A 52 -9.61 -12.00 0.94
CA ASP A 52 -10.77 -11.13 0.67
C ASP A 52 -10.43 -9.92 -0.21
N TYR A 53 -9.30 -9.97 -0.91
CA TYR A 53 -8.96 -9.05 -1.98
C TYR A 53 -9.48 -9.58 -3.32
N ASN A 54 -10.06 -8.74 -4.17
CA ASN A 54 -10.64 -9.10 -5.49
C ASN A 54 -11.52 -10.38 -5.47
N GLY A 55 -12.19 -10.65 -4.34
CA GLY A 55 -13.07 -11.79 -4.14
C GLY A 55 -12.45 -12.95 -3.39
N SER A 56 -11.23 -13.38 -3.69
CA SER A 56 -10.57 -14.53 -3.03
C SER A 56 -9.04 -14.51 -3.13
N GLU A 57 -8.45 -13.39 -3.56
CA GLU A 57 -7.00 -13.22 -3.60
C GLU A 57 -6.49 -12.77 -2.23
N GLU A 58 -5.21 -13.01 -1.99
CA GLU A 58 -4.52 -12.55 -0.79
C GLU A 58 -4.39 -11.02 -0.80
N ARG A 59 -4.66 -10.37 0.34
CA ARG A 59 -4.54 -8.89 0.47
C ARG A 59 -3.17 -8.40 0.04
N PHE A 60 -2.12 -9.15 0.39
CA PHE A 60 -0.75 -8.76 0.10
C PHE A 60 -0.43 -8.74 -1.41
N GLU A 61 -1.09 -9.55 -2.22
CA GLU A 61 -0.97 -9.46 -3.68
C GLU A 61 -1.43 -8.08 -4.19
N GLY A 62 -2.52 -7.55 -3.61
CA GLY A 62 -2.98 -6.20 -3.89
C GLY A 62 -1.96 -5.14 -3.50
N VAL A 63 -1.35 -5.26 -2.32
CA VAL A 63 -0.30 -4.34 -1.84
C VAL A 63 0.88 -4.30 -2.82
N VAL A 64 1.35 -5.46 -3.27
CA VAL A 64 2.49 -5.56 -4.21
C VAL A 64 2.13 -4.94 -5.56
N ASN A 65 0.95 -5.27 -6.10
CA ASN A 65 0.49 -4.77 -7.40
C ASN A 65 0.33 -3.26 -7.40
N ASP A 66 -0.32 -2.70 -6.39
CA ASP A 66 -0.55 -1.26 -6.28
C ASP A 66 0.78 -0.51 -6.06
N SER A 67 1.66 -1.03 -5.19
CA SER A 67 2.97 -0.43 -4.93
C SER A 67 3.86 -0.43 -6.18
N CYS A 68 3.90 -1.54 -6.93
CA CYS A 68 4.64 -1.60 -8.20
C CYS A 68 4.08 -0.62 -9.23
N SER A 69 2.75 -0.49 -9.33
CA SER A 69 2.11 0.46 -10.23
C SER A 69 2.46 1.91 -9.85
N ILE A 70 2.50 2.24 -8.56
CA ILE A 70 2.94 3.56 -8.07
C ILE A 70 4.41 3.83 -8.44
N VAL A 71 5.29 2.82 -8.33
CA VAL A 71 6.71 2.95 -8.71
C VAL A 71 6.83 3.25 -10.21
N ASP A 72 6.06 2.57 -11.06
CA ASP A 72 6.06 2.79 -12.51
C ASP A 72 5.59 4.21 -12.87
N GLU A 73 4.46 4.65 -12.29
CA GLU A 73 3.87 5.96 -12.56
C GLU A 73 4.73 7.13 -12.05
N LEU A 74 5.46 6.91 -10.95
CA LEU A 74 6.32 7.92 -10.32
C LEU A 74 7.81 7.72 -10.66
N SER A 75 8.09 7.11 -11.82
CA SER A 75 9.46 6.88 -12.29
C SER A 75 10.29 8.17 -12.26
N GLY A 76 11.53 8.06 -11.74
CA GLY A 76 12.45 9.19 -11.56
C GLY A 76 12.38 9.85 -10.17
N CYS A 77 11.41 9.49 -9.32
CA CYS A 77 11.42 9.83 -7.89
C CYS A 77 12.42 8.97 -7.12
N LYS A 78 12.65 9.32 -5.86
CA LYS A 78 13.36 8.46 -4.91
C LYS A 78 12.34 7.65 -4.12
N PHE A 79 12.58 6.35 -3.98
CA PHE A 79 11.72 5.43 -3.25
C PHE A 79 12.42 4.88 -2.03
N SER A 80 11.69 4.65 -0.97
CA SER A 80 12.10 3.93 0.24
C SER A 80 10.98 3.04 0.71
N ILE A 81 11.30 1.94 1.39
CA ILE A 81 10.32 0.98 1.90
C ILE A 81 10.57 0.77 3.39
N ILE A 82 9.52 0.90 4.18
CA ILE A 82 9.41 0.45 5.56
C ILE A 82 8.41 -0.70 5.58
N THR A 83 8.75 -1.80 6.23
CA THR A 83 7.82 -2.89 6.53
C THR A 83 7.56 -2.94 8.02
N PHE A 84 6.35 -3.35 8.42
CA PHE A 84 5.99 -3.52 9.82
C PHE A 84 5.07 -4.73 10.04
N GLY A 85 5.05 -5.20 11.28
CA GLY A 85 4.28 -6.28 11.84
C GLY A 85 4.67 -6.37 13.32
N ASP A 86 5.30 -7.46 13.75
CA ASP A 86 5.92 -7.59 15.09
C ASP A 86 7.07 -6.61 15.30
N GLU A 87 7.77 -6.30 14.22
CA GLU A 87 8.86 -5.33 14.16
C GLU A 87 8.64 -4.39 12.98
N ALA A 88 9.20 -3.18 13.06
CA ALA A 88 9.22 -2.25 11.95
C ALA A 88 10.64 -1.90 11.56
N GLN A 89 10.95 -2.00 10.26
CA GLN A 89 12.27 -1.69 9.74
C GLN A 89 12.22 -1.04 8.36
N ARG A 90 13.18 -0.17 8.08
CA ARG A 90 13.40 0.34 6.73
C ARG A 90 14.23 -0.67 5.93
N VAL A 91 13.59 -1.40 5.01
CA VAL A 91 14.23 -2.45 4.20
C VAL A 91 14.97 -1.87 2.99
N ILE A 92 14.46 -0.76 2.42
CA ILE A 92 15.13 -0.03 1.34
C ILE A 92 15.36 1.43 1.77
N PRO A 93 16.60 1.94 1.76
CA PRO A 93 16.88 3.36 1.88
C PRO A 93 16.44 4.11 0.61
N PHE A 94 16.31 5.44 0.66
CA PHE A 94 15.92 6.23 -0.52
C PHE A 94 16.87 6.00 -1.70
N THR A 95 16.32 5.47 -2.79
CA THR A 95 17.01 5.17 -4.06
C THR A 95 16.16 5.58 -5.26
N THR A 96 16.80 5.85 -6.39
CA THR A 96 16.13 6.06 -7.69
C THR A 96 16.10 4.80 -8.55
N ASP A 97 16.58 3.68 -8.03
CA ASP A 97 16.60 2.38 -8.72
C ASP A 97 15.22 1.72 -8.58
N SER A 98 14.34 1.97 -9.54
CA SER A 98 12.97 1.43 -9.56
C SER A 98 12.95 -0.09 -9.65
N ASP A 99 13.91 -0.69 -10.37
CA ASP A 99 13.96 -2.15 -10.52
C ASP A 99 14.29 -2.83 -9.19
N MET A 100 15.25 -2.26 -8.43
CA MET A 100 15.57 -2.70 -7.09
C MET A 100 14.37 -2.58 -6.14
N VAL A 101 13.64 -1.46 -6.20
CA VAL A 101 12.45 -1.23 -5.36
C VAL A 101 11.36 -2.24 -5.67
N GLN A 102 11.06 -2.49 -6.95
CA GLN A 102 10.05 -3.48 -7.35
C GLN A 102 10.46 -4.91 -7.01
N ALA A 103 11.75 -5.24 -7.13
CA ALA A 103 12.26 -6.55 -6.71
C ALA A 103 12.06 -6.77 -5.21
N GLU A 104 12.34 -5.76 -4.40
CA GLU A 104 12.10 -5.83 -2.95
C GLU A 104 10.62 -5.96 -2.63
N LEU A 105 9.74 -5.14 -3.22
CA LEU A 105 8.28 -5.22 -3.03
C LEU A 105 7.75 -6.65 -3.27
N LYS A 106 8.25 -7.31 -4.31
CA LYS A 106 7.87 -8.68 -4.68
C LYS A 106 8.50 -9.75 -3.78
N SER A 107 9.55 -9.41 -3.03
CA SER A 107 10.28 -10.32 -2.15
C SER A 107 9.89 -10.22 -0.68
N ILE A 108 9.08 -9.24 -0.29
CA ILE A 108 8.60 -9.10 1.08
C ILE A 108 7.86 -10.38 1.49
N ALA A 109 8.35 -11.04 2.52
CA ALA A 109 7.70 -12.20 3.12
C ALA A 109 6.78 -11.73 4.25
N LEU A 110 5.54 -12.24 4.26
CA LEU A 110 4.62 -12.06 5.37
C LEU A 110 5.10 -12.83 6.60
N GLU A 111 4.67 -12.38 7.77
CA GLU A 111 5.00 -13.03 9.03
C GLU A 111 4.46 -14.47 9.09
N ASP A 112 5.23 -15.31 9.77
CA ASP A 112 4.84 -16.69 10.04
C ASP A 112 3.79 -16.70 11.16
N ASP A 113 2.65 -17.34 10.91
CA ASP A 113 1.52 -17.41 11.84
C ASP A 113 1.82 -18.16 13.12
N TYR A 114 2.89 -18.96 13.16
CA TYR A 114 3.31 -19.68 14.36
C TYR A 114 4.14 -18.82 15.31
N TYR A 115 4.91 -17.85 14.78
CA TYR A 115 5.83 -17.04 15.57
C TYR A 115 5.34 -15.60 15.78
N ALA A 116 4.32 -15.17 15.03
CA ALA A 116 3.83 -13.79 15.07
C ALA A 116 3.30 -13.40 16.46
N GLY A 117 3.81 -12.31 17.02
CA GLY A 117 3.43 -11.75 18.32
C GLY A 117 2.36 -10.67 18.24
N GLY A 118 1.83 -10.43 17.06
CA GLY A 118 0.78 -9.43 16.78
C GLY A 118 1.32 -8.15 16.13
N SER A 119 0.52 -7.52 15.28
CA SER A 119 0.89 -6.31 14.55
C SER A 119 0.82 -5.05 15.40
N SER A 120 1.78 -4.13 15.16
CA SER A 120 1.86 -2.84 15.81
C SER A 120 2.08 -1.70 14.80
N MET A 121 1.04 -0.90 14.57
CA MET A 121 1.16 0.31 13.75
C MET A 121 1.99 1.41 14.44
N ASN A 122 2.13 1.38 15.76
CA ASN A 122 2.97 2.34 16.50
C ASN A 122 4.45 2.15 16.17
N LEU A 123 4.90 0.91 15.99
CA LEU A 123 6.28 0.63 15.53
C LEU A 123 6.52 1.19 14.11
N ALA A 124 5.51 1.07 13.22
CA ALA A 124 5.57 1.70 11.90
C ALA A 124 5.68 3.22 12.02
N ARG A 125 4.86 3.84 12.88
CA ARG A 125 4.88 5.27 13.16
C ARG A 125 6.27 5.76 13.57
N ASP A 126 6.89 5.10 14.55
CA ASP A 126 8.18 5.50 15.09
C ASP A 126 9.29 5.36 14.06
N THR A 127 9.28 4.28 13.28
CA THR A 127 10.24 4.03 12.20
C THR A 127 10.05 5.04 11.06
N LEU A 128 8.80 5.38 10.72
CA LEU A 128 8.45 6.40 9.74
C LEU A 128 8.96 7.78 10.18
N GLU A 129 8.64 8.19 11.41
CA GLU A 129 9.05 9.49 11.95
C GLU A 129 10.58 9.63 11.94
N LYS A 130 11.30 8.61 12.42
CA LYS A 130 12.76 8.58 12.39
C LYS A 130 13.31 8.72 10.98
N THR A 131 12.74 7.97 10.02
CA THR A 131 13.17 7.98 8.62
C THR A 131 12.98 9.36 7.99
N LEU A 132 11.83 9.99 8.19
CA LEU A 132 11.52 11.32 7.67
C LEU A 132 12.43 12.39 8.26
N LYS A 133 12.66 12.35 9.59
CA LYS A 133 13.57 13.27 10.29
C LYS A 133 15.01 13.17 9.79
N GLU A 134 15.51 11.95 9.62
CA GLU A 134 16.89 11.70 9.14
C GLU A 134 17.07 12.22 7.71
N GLU A 135 16.15 11.89 6.81
CA GLU A 135 16.26 12.29 5.41
C GLU A 135 16.01 13.80 5.23
N SER A 136 15.09 14.39 5.99
CA SER A 136 14.91 15.85 6.00
C SER A 136 16.19 16.59 6.39
N LYS A 137 16.91 16.09 7.40
CA LYS A 137 18.22 16.65 7.80
C LYS A 137 19.26 16.51 6.68
N ARG A 138 19.31 15.36 6.01
CA ARG A 138 20.25 15.12 4.89
C ARG A 138 20.00 16.05 3.72
N GLN A 139 18.77 16.46 3.49
CA GLN A 139 18.37 17.38 2.43
C GLN A 139 18.21 18.83 2.90
N ASN A 140 18.79 19.21 4.06
CA ASN A 140 18.76 20.56 4.65
C ASN A 140 17.33 21.14 4.78
N GLY A 141 16.35 20.31 5.10
CA GLY A 141 14.95 20.69 5.26
C GLY A 141 14.18 20.91 3.94
N ASN A 142 14.79 20.64 2.78
CA ASN A 142 14.14 20.81 1.48
C ASN A 142 13.47 19.52 0.95
N ALA A 143 13.52 18.44 1.71
CA ALA A 143 12.91 17.16 1.33
C ALA A 143 11.39 17.29 1.22
N LYS A 144 10.83 16.78 0.12
CA LYS A 144 9.39 16.63 -0.08
C LYS A 144 9.05 15.15 0.00
N PHE A 145 8.20 14.77 0.94
CA PHE A 145 7.82 13.37 1.15
C PHE A 145 6.37 13.13 0.73
N VAL A 146 6.18 12.05 0.00
CA VAL A 146 4.88 11.44 -0.27
C VAL A 146 4.88 10.07 0.40
N VAL A 147 3.95 9.85 1.32
CA VAL A 147 3.88 8.61 2.11
C VAL A 147 2.67 7.80 1.70
N PHE A 148 2.88 6.55 1.33
CA PHE A 148 1.82 5.56 1.11
C PHE A 148 1.85 4.58 2.28
N PHE A 149 0.76 4.52 3.03
CA PHE A 149 0.58 3.58 4.14
C PHE A 149 -0.39 2.48 3.70
N LEU A 150 0.08 1.23 3.66
CA LEU A 150 -0.65 0.09 3.09
C LEU A 150 -0.85 -0.96 4.19
N SER A 151 -2.09 -1.16 4.66
CA SER A 151 -2.44 -2.05 5.78
C SER A 151 -3.93 -2.35 5.77
N ASP A 152 -4.36 -3.35 6.53
CA ASP A 152 -5.76 -3.58 6.88
C ASP A 152 -6.20 -2.83 8.15
N GLY A 153 -5.27 -2.19 8.86
CA GLY A 153 -5.56 -1.38 10.04
C GLY A 153 -5.76 -2.17 11.33
N GLU A 154 -5.67 -3.49 11.33
CA GLU A 154 -5.77 -4.29 12.54
C GLU A 154 -4.57 -4.06 13.46
N ILE A 155 -4.83 -3.90 14.77
CA ILE A 155 -3.83 -3.91 15.83
C ILE A 155 -4.12 -5.15 16.67
N THR A 156 -3.24 -6.14 16.58
CA THR A 156 -3.43 -7.42 17.26
C THR A 156 -2.50 -7.61 18.45
N LYS A 157 -1.58 -6.68 18.67
CA LYS A 157 -0.71 -6.68 19.83
C LYS A 157 -1.50 -6.35 21.10
N GLU A 158 -1.44 -7.24 22.06
CA GLU A 158 -2.24 -7.15 23.29
C GLU A 158 -1.97 -5.85 24.07
N GLY A 159 -3.03 -5.15 24.44
CA GLY A 159 -2.97 -3.91 25.24
C GLY A 159 -2.51 -2.68 24.46
N GLU A 160 -2.26 -2.79 23.17
CA GLU A 160 -1.82 -1.66 22.34
C GLU A 160 -3.03 -0.87 21.80
N THR A 161 -2.89 0.45 21.80
CA THR A 161 -3.81 1.40 21.15
C THR A 161 -3.02 2.27 20.19
N LEU A 162 -3.64 2.65 19.07
CA LEU A 162 -3.00 3.47 18.06
C LEU A 162 -2.64 4.86 18.62
N GLU A 163 -1.37 5.23 18.49
CA GLU A 163 -0.88 6.57 18.76
C GLU A 163 -1.17 7.52 17.60
N THR A 164 -1.20 8.81 17.90
CA THR A 164 -1.44 9.83 16.88
C THR A 164 -0.28 9.95 15.89
N PHE A 165 -0.60 10.11 14.61
CA PHE A 165 0.35 10.41 13.53
C PHE A 165 0.51 11.93 13.30
N SER A 166 -0.14 12.77 14.10
CA SER A 166 -0.15 14.23 13.91
C SER A 166 1.24 14.87 13.87
N ASP A 167 2.20 14.33 14.63
CA ASP A 167 3.57 14.83 14.71
C ASP A 167 4.36 14.57 13.41
N ILE A 168 3.94 13.57 12.64
CA ILE A 168 4.57 13.20 11.37
C ILE A 168 4.13 14.14 10.25
N LYS A 169 2.93 14.70 10.34
CA LYS A 169 2.34 15.58 9.33
C LYS A 169 3.25 16.74 8.92
N GLN A 170 4.06 17.27 9.83
CA GLN A 170 4.98 18.36 9.54
C GLN A 170 6.04 18.02 8.49
N TYR A 171 6.36 16.73 8.29
CA TYR A 171 7.33 16.25 7.31
C TYR A 171 6.69 15.84 5.99
N VAL A 172 5.40 15.45 6.02
CA VAL A 172 4.71 14.87 4.87
C VAL A 172 4.08 15.97 4.01
N THR A 173 4.43 15.99 2.73
CA THR A 173 3.87 16.93 1.75
C THR A 173 2.52 16.42 1.22
N ASN A 174 2.41 15.11 0.98
CA ASN A 174 1.22 14.44 0.48
C ASN A 174 1.30 12.94 0.81
N GLY A 175 0.22 12.21 0.61
CA GLY A 175 0.19 10.77 0.81
C GLY A 175 -1.18 10.18 0.66
N ALA A 176 -1.25 8.88 0.85
CA ALA A 176 -2.50 8.13 0.92
C ALA A 176 -2.38 6.96 1.90
N VAL A 177 -3.49 6.65 2.54
CA VAL A 177 -3.66 5.42 3.31
C VAL A 177 -4.50 4.47 2.47
N LEU A 178 -3.94 3.32 2.11
CA LEU A 178 -4.56 2.30 1.29
C LEU A 178 -4.97 1.14 2.20
N GLY A 179 -6.28 0.94 2.33
CA GLY A 179 -6.86 -0.12 3.16
C GLY A 179 -7.10 -1.39 2.36
N TYR A 180 -6.62 -2.52 2.85
CA TYR A 180 -6.79 -3.83 2.21
C TYR A 180 -7.68 -4.73 3.05
N GLY A 181 -8.67 -5.36 2.41
CA GLY A 181 -9.62 -6.25 3.04
C GLY A 181 -11.05 -5.73 3.00
N THR A 182 -11.95 -6.50 3.61
CA THR A 182 -13.38 -6.19 3.66
C THR A 182 -13.88 -6.09 5.10
N SER A 183 -15.05 -5.45 5.29
CA SER A 183 -15.71 -5.38 6.60
C SER A 183 -16.26 -6.75 7.06
N THR A 184 -16.50 -7.67 6.13
CA THR A 184 -16.89 -9.05 6.44
C THR A 184 -15.69 -9.90 6.83
N GLY A 185 -14.50 -9.52 6.35
CA GLY A 185 -13.23 -10.18 6.61
C GLY A 185 -12.95 -11.36 5.69
N GLY A 186 -11.70 -11.80 5.72
CA GLY A 186 -11.18 -12.96 5.00
C GLY A 186 -10.53 -13.98 5.91
N LYS A 187 -10.56 -15.25 5.48
CA LYS A 187 -9.82 -16.33 6.12
C LYS A 187 -8.35 -16.19 5.78
N MET A 188 -7.47 -16.37 6.76
CA MET A 188 -6.03 -16.28 6.58
C MET A 188 -5.44 -17.66 6.27
N VAL A 189 -4.57 -17.72 5.25
CA VAL A 189 -3.86 -18.96 4.89
C VAL A 189 -2.72 -19.20 5.87
N SER A 190 -2.57 -20.46 6.34
CA SER A 190 -1.48 -20.83 7.25
C SER A 190 -0.18 -21.03 6.51
N SER A 191 0.92 -20.55 7.08
CA SER A 191 2.29 -20.76 6.56
C SER A 191 2.80 -22.20 6.78
N LEU A 192 2.22 -22.91 7.73
CA LEU A 192 2.72 -24.21 8.15
C LEU A 192 2.32 -25.35 7.20
N TYR A 193 1.29 -25.15 6.40
CA TYR A 193 0.70 -26.21 5.61
C TYR A 193 0.64 -25.82 4.13
N THR A 194 1.30 -26.60 3.30
CA THR A 194 1.23 -26.53 1.84
C THR A 194 0.03 -27.31 1.28
N ASP A 195 -0.96 -27.56 2.11
CA ASP A 195 -2.14 -28.36 1.81
C ASP A 195 -3.07 -27.63 0.82
N THR A 196 -4.00 -28.39 0.25
CA THR A 196 -5.02 -27.84 -0.63
C THR A 196 -6.08 -27.05 0.15
N PRO A 197 -6.81 -26.12 -0.48
CA PRO A 197 -7.89 -25.35 0.16
C PRO A 197 -8.95 -26.17 0.89
N ASP A 198 -9.10 -27.44 0.55
CA ASP A 198 -10.03 -28.38 1.18
C ASP A 198 -9.48 -28.99 2.47
N SER A 199 -8.19 -28.80 2.76
CA SER A 199 -7.59 -29.30 4.00
C SER A 199 -8.06 -28.49 5.21
N PRO A 200 -8.41 -29.14 6.33
CA PRO A 200 -8.75 -28.44 7.57
C PRO A 200 -7.63 -27.51 8.09
N ASN A 201 -6.39 -27.79 7.72
CA ASN A 201 -5.22 -27.04 8.18
C ASN A 201 -4.78 -25.94 7.20
N TYR A 202 -5.44 -25.81 6.06
CA TYR A 202 -5.11 -24.77 5.06
C TYR A 202 -5.25 -23.35 5.62
N TYR A 203 -6.24 -23.15 6.50
CA TYR A 203 -6.46 -21.86 7.17
C TYR A 203 -5.94 -21.87 8.59
N ILE A 204 -5.56 -20.68 9.07
CA ILE A 204 -5.24 -20.45 10.48
C ILE A 204 -6.47 -20.70 11.33
N ASN A 205 -6.32 -21.50 12.37
CA ASN A 205 -7.40 -21.88 13.28
C ASN A 205 -6.96 -21.67 14.72
N TYR A 206 -7.93 -21.40 15.59
CA TYR A 206 -7.76 -21.36 17.05
C TYR A 206 -8.86 -22.19 17.72
N TYR A 207 -8.73 -22.41 19.01
CA TYR A 207 -9.76 -23.07 19.81
C TYR A 207 -10.48 -22.02 20.65
N ASP A 208 -11.81 -21.99 20.57
CA ASP A 208 -12.64 -21.14 21.42
C ASP A 208 -12.69 -21.64 22.88
N ASP A 209 -13.37 -20.89 23.76
CA ASP A 209 -13.52 -21.26 25.18
C ASP A 209 -14.22 -22.61 25.41
N ASN A 210 -14.90 -23.13 24.41
CA ASN A 210 -15.59 -24.43 24.45
C ASN A 210 -14.77 -25.55 23.76
N TYR A 211 -13.49 -25.28 23.44
CA TYR A 211 -12.61 -26.20 22.71
C TYR A 211 -13.07 -26.54 21.29
N ASN A 212 -13.93 -25.73 20.68
CA ASN A 212 -14.25 -25.89 19.27
C ASN A 212 -13.17 -25.24 18.42
N ARG A 213 -12.80 -25.94 17.34
CA ARG A 213 -11.88 -25.38 16.35
C ARG A 213 -12.60 -24.33 15.49
N VAL A 214 -12.08 -23.12 15.47
CA VAL A 214 -12.63 -21.97 14.74
C VAL A 214 -11.58 -21.44 13.78
N THR A 215 -11.97 -21.16 12.55
CA THR A 215 -11.09 -20.51 11.57
C THR A 215 -10.95 -19.03 11.90
N ALA A 216 -9.72 -18.56 11.95
CA ALA A 216 -9.42 -17.16 12.17
C ALA A 216 -9.82 -16.29 10.96
N ILE A 217 -10.48 -15.18 11.23
CA ILE A 217 -10.93 -14.22 10.23
C ILE A 217 -10.37 -12.85 10.59
N SER A 218 -9.62 -12.26 9.68
CA SER A 218 -9.16 -10.88 9.78
C SER A 218 -10.13 -9.95 9.05
N LYS A 219 -10.31 -8.71 9.57
CA LYS A 219 -11.22 -7.71 9.01
C LYS A 219 -10.49 -6.39 8.80
N LEU A 220 -10.93 -5.64 7.81
CA LEU A 220 -10.46 -4.27 7.63
C LEU A 220 -10.92 -3.38 8.80
N ASP A 221 -9.97 -2.72 9.47
CA ASP A 221 -10.24 -1.68 10.48
C ASP A 221 -10.07 -0.28 9.91
N GLU A 222 -11.09 0.19 9.20
CA GLU A 222 -11.09 1.54 8.64
C GLU A 222 -10.99 2.64 9.72
N LYS A 223 -11.40 2.36 10.95
CA LYS A 223 -11.36 3.35 12.03
C LYS A 223 -9.92 3.68 12.40
N ASN A 224 -9.08 2.67 12.49
CA ASN A 224 -7.66 2.86 12.76
C ASN A 224 -6.98 3.54 11.57
N LEU A 225 -7.24 3.10 10.34
CA LEU A 225 -6.66 3.70 9.13
C LEU A 225 -7.01 5.19 8.97
N LYS A 226 -8.18 5.63 9.41
CA LYS A 226 -8.59 7.04 9.37
C LYS A 226 -7.88 7.93 10.42
N GLN A 227 -7.09 7.36 11.31
CA GLN A 227 -6.33 8.10 12.33
C GLN A 227 -4.87 8.38 11.89
N ILE A 228 -4.45 7.76 10.79
CA ILE A 228 -3.16 8.00 10.14
C ILE A 228 -3.23 9.25 9.26
#